data_24196d71f94898fb14ee0c58e321b6fe
#
_entry.id   24196d71f94898fb14ee0c58e321b6fe
#
_cell.length_a   1.000
_cell.length_b   1.000
_cell.length_c   1.000
_cell.angle_alpha   90.00
_cell.angle_beta   90.00
_cell.angle_gamma   90.00
#
_symmetry.space_group_name_H-M   'P 1'
#
loop_
_entity.id
_entity.type
_entity.pdbx_description
1 polymer ?
#
loop_
_entity_poly.entity_id
_entity_poly.type
_entity_poly.pdbx_seq_one_letter_code
_entity_poly.pdbx_strand_id
1 'polypeptide(L)'
;MGRTRRFAGAVLVVALAVAAVLDAGAGVWPPWAAEDTREPVYPAVVATVEGLAASLGSRDLVVVDARPAEAYREGHLPAAVSMPAFDVPDPPESAGFLAGRGLTGRERVVCYGDSSYAADAAKLFWLLEAAGADHVSILEGGVSGWRRAGRALEQEVRFLPEAVWEAEARPDRVATAAYVALKFGEPGHEIVDARGWDAWEGAEPLGSAGRADGTDRTGHVPHALPFDFRELVLPDGRFMPAEDARAILAAFGPRPSTPVDLWDEFTVYDDGRSGEGALGYFLLRRSGVEAVRYYPQGWRGWAEDRGVPVVRIIHAEELERMLAKARRWLKPNAPPSTFALFDVRHRTDFNRGHVPGAVNLSSRVFADSLDEYIERRWPDLDRLVAPIVTYCYGSNCIRSRDCATVAARRGFVNVDRFYGGIEEWRGNGGRIATEP
;
A
#
# COMPACT_ATOMS: atom_id res chain seq x y z
N MET A 1 16.13 16.25 -21.00
CA MET A 1 16.49 17.10 -19.85
C MET A 1 15.21 17.60 -19.16
N GLY A 2 14.43 16.76 -18.49
CA GLY A 2 13.12 17.13 -17.91
C GLY A 2 12.61 16.22 -16.79
N ARG A 3 13.37 15.21 -16.38
CA ARG A 3 12.92 14.22 -15.38
C ARG A 3 13.39 14.47 -13.93
N THR A 4 14.28 15.39 -13.68
CA THR A 4 14.91 15.60 -12.36
C THR A 4 14.20 16.61 -11.45
N ARG A 5 13.10 17.24 -11.87
CA ARG A 5 12.39 18.25 -11.04
C ARG A 5 11.20 17.72 -10.22
N ARG A 6 10.71 16.48 -10.46
CA ARG A 6 9.55 15.93 -9.74
C ARG A 6 9.92 15.21 -8.44
N PHE A 7 11.12 14.65 -8.33
CA PHE A 7 11.60 14.03 -7.08
C PHE A 7 11.79 15.01 -5.91
N ALA A 8 12.05 16.28 -6.20
CA ALA A 8 12.23 17.28 -5.15
C ALA A 8 10.94 17.71 -4.44
N GLY A 9 9.77 17.44 -5.03
CA GLY A 9 8.49 17.88 -4.50
C GLY A 9 7.94 16.96 -3.38
N ALA A 10 8.00 15.65 -3.57
CA ALA A 10 7.48 14.69 -2.60
C ALA A 10 8.38 14.59 -1.35
N VAL A 11 9.69 14.55 -1.56
CA VAL A 11 10.69 14.58 -0.47
C VAL A 11 10.61 15.90 0.32
N LEU A 12 10.31 17.02 -0.36
CA LEU A 12 10.19 18.32 0.30
C LEU A 12 8.89 18.43 1.12
N VAL A 13 7.81 17.78 0.72
CA VAL A 13 6.54 17.78 1.47
C VAL A 13 6.65 16.93 2.74
N VAL A 14 7.30 15.78 2.66
CA VAL A 14 7.55 14.92 3.85
C VAL A 14 8.58 15.60 4.78
N ALA A 15 9.65 16.19 4.24
CA ALA A 15 10.64 16.93 5.03
C ALA A 15 10.03 18.19 5.69
N LEU A 16 9.11 18.87 5.03
CA LEU A 16 8.39 20.02 5.61
C LEU A 16 7.34 19.59 6.63
N ALA A 17 6.71 18.42 6.46
CA ALA A 17 5.82 17.86 7.48
C ALA A 17 6.58 17.41 8.72
N VAL A 18 7.74 16.78 8.54
CA VAL A 18 8.63 16.40 9.66
C VAL A 18 9.21 17.63 10.36
N ALA A 19 9.64 18.66 9.62
CA ALA A 19 10.11 19.90 10.22
C ALA A 19 8.98 20.66 10.97
N ALA A 20 7.74 20.63 10.45
CA ALA A 20 6.58 21.24 11.11
C ALA A 20 6.17 20.49 12.39
N VAL A 21 6.35 19.15 12.44
CA VAL A 21 6.07 18.34 13.64
C VAL A 21 7.17 18.52 14.70
N LEU A 22 8.42 18.71 14.29
CA LEU A 22 9.55 18.91 15.23
C LEU A 22 9.64 20.34 15.77
N ASP A 23 9.11 21.35 15.06
CA ASP A 23 9.12 22.76 15.47
C ASP A 23 7.86 23.17 16.25
N ALA A 24 6.83 22.32 16.31
CA ALA A 24 5.61 22.53 17.07
C ALA A 24 5.74 22.07 18.54
N GLY A 25 6.80 22.49 19.18
CA GLY A 25 6.93 22.42 20.65
C GLY A 25 6.00 23.41 21.33
N ALA A 26 4.69 23.32 21.13
CA ALA A 26 3.61 23.79 22.00
C ALA A 26 2.29 23.79 21.22
N GLY A 27 1.44 22.84 21.55
CA GLY A 27 0.16 22.54 20.99
C GLY A 27 -0.76 23.69 20.62
N VAL A 28 -1.21 23.63 19.37
CA VAL A 28 -2.61 23.91 19.04
C VAL A 28 -3.04 22.83 18.03
N TRP A 29 -3.53 21.72 18.54
CA TRP A 29 -4.28 20.76 17.75
C TRP A 29 -5.57 21.40 17.27
N PRO A 30 -6.01 21.15 16.04
CA PRO A 30 -7.27 21.70 15.57
C PRO A 30 -8.43 21.19 16.45
N PRO A 31 -9.44 22.03 16.74
CA PRO A 31 -10.48 21.75 17.74
C PRO A 31 -11.44 20.60 17.44
N TRP A 32 -11.24 19.88 16.34
CA TRP A 32 -12.01 18.69 15.97
C TRP A 32 -11.30 17.35 16.28
N ALA A 33 -10.03 17.39 16.65
CA ALA A 33 -9.38 16.22 17.22
C ALA A 33 -9.89 16.09 18.65
N ALA A 34 -10.95 15.31 18.86
CA ALA A 34 -11.24 14.77 20.17
C ALA A 34 -9.94 14.16 20.68
N GLU A 35 -9.48 14.55 21.88
CA GLU A 35 -8.30 13.94 22.49
C GLU A 35 -8.56 12.44 22.59
N ASP A 36 -7.98 11.68 21.66
CA ASP A 36 -7.97 10.23 21.76
C ASP A 36 -7.04 9.89 22.92
N THR A 37 -7.64 9.56 24.05
CA THR A 37 -6.93 9.23 25.28
C THR A 37 -6.32 7.83 25.26
N ARG A 38 -6.50 7.06 24.16
CA ARG A 38 -5.86 5.76 23.99
C ARG A 38 -4.36 5.94 23.77
N GLU A 39 -3.56 5.28 24.58
CA GLU A 39 -2.12 5.24 24.40
C GLU A 39 -1.73 4.04 23.53
N PRO A 40 -0.87 4.22 22.51
CA PRO A 40 -0.42 3.09 21.69
C PRO A 40 0.49 2.16 22.49
N VAL A 41 0.27 0.87 22.35
CA VAL A 41 1.18 -0.15 22.88
C VAL A 41 2.19 -0.51 21.79
N TYR A 42 3.48 -0.20 22.02
CA TYR A 42 4.55 -0.54 21.09
C TYR A 42 5.06 -1.96 21.37
N PRO A 43 4.83 -2.94 20.50
CA PRO A 43 5.28 -4.30 20.73
C PRO A 43 6.81 -4.39 20.62
N ALA A 44 7.43 -5.26 21.44
CA ALA A 44 8.86 -5.52 21.45
C ALA A 44 9.27 -6.44 20.27
N VAL A 45 9.04 -5.99 19.04
CA VAL A 45 9.27 -6.77 17.80
C VAL A 45 10.60 -6.47 17.12
N VAL A 46 11.50 -5.72 17.79
CA VAL A 46 12.84 -5.40 17.29
C VAL A 46 13.88 -5.94 18.26
N ALA A 47 14.84 -6.69 17.73
CA ALA A 47 16.04 -7.14 18.46
C ALA A 47 17.23 -6.24 18.07
N THR A 48 18.01 -5.80 19.07
CA THR A 48 19.28 -5.11 18.83
C THR A 48 20.40 -6.13 18.65
N VAL A 49 21.50 -5.72 18.00
CA VAL A 49 22.70 -6.57 17.84
C VAL A 49 23.28 -6.98 19.20
N GLU A 50 23.31 -6.04 20.14
CA GLU A 50 23.83 -6.29 21.51
C GLU A 50 22.92 -7.26 22.27
N GLY A 51 21.60 -7.05 22.19
CA GLY A 51 20.61 -7.90 22.85
C GLY A 51 20.61 -9.33 22.30
N LEU A 52 20.67 -9.47 20.96
CA LEU A 52 20.80 -10.79 20.35
C LEU A 52 22.11 -11.48 20.78
N ALA A 53 23.22 -10.77 20.70
CA ALA A 53 24.53 -11.36 21.07
C ALA A 53 24.59 -11.83 22.54
N ALA A 54 23.95 -11.10 23.45
CA ALA A 54 23.84 -11.48 24.84
C ALA A 54 22.91 -12.69 25.07
N SER A 55 21.97 -12.91 24.13
CA SER A 55 20.99 -14.00 24.23
C SER A 55 21.41 -15.27 23.49
N LEU A 56 22.47 -15.23 22.68
CA LEU A 56 22.97 -16.42 21.99
C LEU A 56 23.27 -17.56 22.96
N GLY A 57 22.80 -18.77 22.62
CA GLY A 57 22.90 -19.94 23.47
C GLY A 57 21.73 -20.16 24.44
N SER A 58 20.75 -19.24 24.50
CA SER A 58 19.48 -19.50 25.18
C SER A 58 18.73 -20.63 24.50
N ARG A 59 18.16 -21.54 25.30
CA ARG A 59 17.50 -22.74 24.79
C ARG A 59 16.18 -22.45 24.06
N ASP A 60 15.56 -21.33 24.40
CA ASP A 60 14.27 -20.87 23.89
C ASP A 60 14.44 -19.92 22.68
N LEU A 61 15.68 -19.59 22.29
CA LEU A 61 15.96 -18.68 21.18
C LEU A 61 16.33 -19.44 19.91
N VAL A 62 15.64 -19.11 18.83
CA VAL A 62 15.99 -19.51 17.46
C VAL A 62 16.31 -18.27 16.63
N VAL A 63 17.51 -18.23 16.06
CA VAL A 63 17.94 -17.18 15.12
C VAL A 63 17.69 -17.70 13.70
N VAL A 64 16.97 -16.93 12.88
CA VAL A 64 16.58 -17.37 11.54
C VAL A 64 17.06 -16.39 10.49
N ASP A 65 17.83 -16.91 9.53
CA ASP A 65 18.27 -16.18 8.34
C ASP A 65 17.18 -16.27 7.26
N ALA A 66 16.54 -15.15 6.99
CA ALA A 66 15.45 -15.06 6.01
C ALA A 66 15.96 -14.81 4.56
N ARG A 67 17.28 -14.60 4.39
CA ARG A 67 17.91 -14.38 3.09
C ARG A 67 17.91 -15.64 2.23
N PRO A 68 18.16 -15.50 0.91
CA PRO A 68 18.40 -16.67 0.04
C PRO A 68 19.46 -17.61 0.60
N ALA A 69 19.29 -18.92 0.37
CA ALA A 69 20.16 -19.97 0.94
C ALA A 69 21.65 -19.81 0.54
N GLU A 70 21.93 -19.19 -0.60
CA GLU A 70 23.28 -18.88 -1.06
C GLU A 70 23.94 -17.85 -0.13
N ALA A 71 23.24 -16.79 0.22
CA ALA A 71 23.74 -15.75 1.12
C ALA A 71 24.00 -16.28 2.54
N TYR A 72 23.16 -17.24 3.01
CA TYR A 72 23.40 -17.94 4.26
C TYR A 72 24.71 -18.74 4.23
N ARG A 73 24.98 -19.49 3.14
CA ARG A 73 26.22 -20.30 3.01
C ARG A 73 27.47 -19.44 2.91
N GLU A 74 27.39 -18.24 2.36
CA GLU A 74 28.51 -17.29 2.33
C GLU A 74 28.90 -16.79 3.72
N GLY A 75 27.94 -16.74 4.64
CA GLY A 75 28.14 -16.35 6.03
C GLY A 75 26.86 -15.87 6.69
N HIS A 76 26.64 -16.36 7.88
CA HIS A 76 25.44 -16.12 8.67
C HIS A 76 25.76 -15.81 10.13
N LEU A 77 24.79 -15.32 10.89
CA LEU A 77 24.93 -15.06 12.31
C LEU A 77 25.16 -16.36 13.08
N PRO A 78 25.90 -16.32 14.19
CA PRO A 78 26.10 -17.49 15.04
C PRO A 78 24.78 -18.15 15.44
N ALA A 79 24.77 -19.48 15.37
CA ALA A 79 23.61 -20.34 15.67
C ALA A 79 22.37 -20.13 14.78
N ALA A 80 22.47 -19.38 13.71
CA ALA A 80 21.35 -19.17 12.80
C ALA A 80 21.04 -20.44 11.98
N VAL A 81 19.75 -20.62 11.66
CA VAL A 81 19.24 -21.59 10.69
C VAL A 81 18.73 -20.87 9.44
N SER A 82 18.90 -21.49 8.28
CA SER A 82 18.44 -20.93 7.00
C SER A 82 16.97 -21.21 6.81
N MET A 83 16.21 -20.13 6.52
CA MET A 83 14.80 -20.21 6.15
C MET A 83 14.45 -19.05 5.21
N PRO A 84 14.81 -19.16 3.91
CA PRO A 84 14.53 -18.12 2.93
C PRO A 84 13.03 -17.78 2.94
N ALA A 85 12.72 -16.51 3.19
CA ALA A 85 11.34 -16.09 3.46
C ALA A 85 10.39 -16.34 2.30
N PHE A 86 10.89 -16.27 1.06
CA PHE A 86 10.09 -16.49 -0.13
C PHE A 86 9.94 -17.97 -0.53
N ASP A 87 10.65 -18.89 0.14
CA ASP A 87 10.44 -20.32 0.01
C ASP A 87 9.34 -20.84 0.95
N VAL A 88 8.98 -20.06 1.99
CA VAL A 88 7.92 -20.39 2.93
C VAL A 88 6.58 -20.10 2.27
N PRO A 89 5.67 -21.07 2.17
CA PRO A 89 4.35 -20.84 1.59
C PRO A 89 3.53 -19.86 2.43
N ASP A 90 2.62 -19.14 1.78
CA ASP A 90 1.68 -18.27 2.48
C ASP A 90 0.72 -19.11 3.37
N PRO A 91 0.09 -18.51 4.41
CA PRO A 91 -0.92 -19.20 5.22
C PRO A 91 -2.10 -19.70 4.33
N PRO A 92 -2.66 -20.88 4.66
CA PRO A 92 -2.49 -21.64 5.91
C PRO A 92 -1.33 -22.65 5.90
N GLU A 93 -0.63 -22.86 4.81
CA GLU A 93 0.40 -23.92 4.66
C GLU A 93 1.70 -23.60 5.41
N SER A 94 1.93 -22.33 5.77
CA SER A 94 3.16 -21.86 6.45
C SER A 94 3.45 -22.62 7.74
N ALA A 95 2.45 -22.91 8.57
CA ALA A 95 2.62 -23.60 9.84
C ALA A 95 3.26 -24.99 9.67
N GLY A 96 2.77 -25.80 8.73
CA GLY A 96 3.32 -27.11 8.40
C GLY A 96 4.74 -27.06 7.87
N PHE A 97 5.03 -26.07 7.02
CA PHE A 97 6.38 -25.85 6.50
C PHE A 97 7.37 -25.47 7.62
N LEU A 98 6.97 -24.55 8.50
CA LEU A 98 7.78 -24.08 9.65
C LEU A 98 8.07 -25.22 10.62
N ALA A 99 7.07 -26.09 10.90
CA ALA A 99 7.23 -27.28 11.71
C ALA A 99 8.23 -28.28 11.10
N GLY A 100 8.17 -28.52 9.79
CA GLY A 100 9.13 -29.34 9.06
C GLY A 100 10.57 -28.79 9.09
N ARG A 101 10.72 -27.50 9.44
CA ARG A 101 12.01 -26.83 9.64
C ARG A 101 12.40 -26.71 11.12
N GLY A 102 11.66 -27.35 12.03
CA GLY A 102 12.00 -27.52 13.43
C GLY A 102 11.50 -26.41 14.35
N LEU A 103 10.53 -25.60 13.92
CA LEU A 103 9.88 -24.62 14.78
C LEU A 103 8.57 -25.17 15.34
N THR A 104 8.27 -24.85 16.61
CA THR A 104 7.00 -25.20 17.26
C THR A 104 6.02 -24.04 17.34
N GLY A 105 6.48 -22.80 17.09
CA GLY A 105 5.73 -21.57 17.30
C GLY A 105 5.74 -21.04 18.75
N ARG A 106 6.50 -21.69 19.65
CA ARG A 106 6.65 -21.29 21.07
C ARG A 106 7.97 -20.62 21.38
N GLU A 107 8.94 -20.77 20.50
CA GLU A 107 10.27 -20.19 20.64
C GLU A 107 10.24 -18.67 20.54
N ARG A 108 11.23 -18.03 21.13
CA ARG A 108 11.61 -16.66 20.77
C ARG A 108 12.37 -16.71 19.44
N VAL A 109 11.79 -16.16 18.39
CA VAL A 109 12.40 -16.14 17.07
C VAL A 109 12.95 -14.76 16.75
N VAL A 110 14.22 -14.69 16.38
CA VAL A 110 14.85 -13.49 15.83
C VAL A 110 15.11 -13.73 14.35
N CYS A 111 14.33 -13.11 13.50
CA CYS A 111 14.54 -13.11 12.05
C CYS A 111 15.53 -12.02 11.66
N TYR A 112 16.36 -12.29 10.65
CA TYR A 112 17.16 -11.23 10.04
C TYR A 112 17.26 -11.42 8.53
N GLY A 113 17.42 -10.28 7.85
CA GLY A 113 17.66 -10.20 6.42
C GLY A 113 18.94 -9.46 6.10
N ASP A 114 19.04 -8.92 4.90
CA ASP A 114 20.09 -7.97 4.55
C ASP A 114 19.68 -6.55 4.98
N SER A 115 20.63 -5.63 4.93
CA SER A 115 20.51 -4.34 5.63
C SER A 115 19.60 -3.34 4.98
N SER A 116 19.30 -3.49 3.69
CA SER A 116 18.75 -2.31 2.99
C SER A 116 17.33 -2.01 3.40
N TYR A 117 16.44 -3.00 3.56
CA TYR A 117 15.04 -2.69 3.92
C TYR A 117 14.36 -3.80 4.71
N ALA A 118 15.09 -4.83 5.10
CA ALA A 118 14.59 -5.95 5.92
C ALA A 118 13.34 -6.67 5.36
N ALA A 119 13.07 -6.57 4.06
CA ALA A 119 11.86 -7.15 3.44
C ALA A 119 11.78 -8.68 3.63
N ASP A 120 12.91 -9.38 3.48
CA ASP A 120 12.97 -10.84 3.72
C ASP A 120 12.60 -11.16 5.18
N ALA A 121 13.21 -10.45 6.14
CA ALA A 121 12.93 -10.65 7.55
C ALA A 121 11.48 -10.26 7.89
N ALA A 122 10.95 -9.21 7.30
CA ALA A 122 9.58 -8.77 7.51
C ALA A 122 8.56 -9.78 6.94
N LYS A 123 8.86 -10.39 5.78
CA LYS A 123 8.01 -11.45 5.22
C LYS A 123 7.98 -12.66 6.15
N LEU A 124 9.14 -13.08 6.65
CA LEU A 124 9.22 -14.20 7.60
C LEU A 124 8.56 -13.86 8.94
N PHE A 125 8.72 -12.63 9.43
CA PHE A 125 8.04 -12.14 10.63
C PHE A 125 6.52 -12.27 10.50
N TRP A 126 5.95 -11.77 9.39
CA TRP A 126 4.52 -11.88 9.15
C TRP A 126 4.06 -13.34 9.05
N LEU A 127 4.81 -14.21 8.35
CA LEU A 127 4.48 -15.64 8.22
C LEU A 127 4.40 -16.32 9.58
N LEU A 128 5.35 -16.03 10.47
CA LEU A 128 5.39 -16.57 11.83
C LEU A 128 4.24 -16.02 12.70
N GLU A 129 3.98 -14.69 12.65
CA GLU A 129 2.83 -14.11 13.38
C GLU A 129 1.50 -14.67 12.87
N ALA A 130 1.33 -14.78 11.55
CA ALA A 130 0.10 -15.32 10.95
C ALA A 130 -0.11 -16.81 11.30
N ALA A 131 1.00 -17.58 11.41
CA ALA A 131 0.96 -18.95 11.89
C ALA A 131 0.71 -19.05 13.41
N GLY A 132 0.79 -17.95 14.15
CA GLY A 132 0.43 -17.89 15.58
C GLY A 132 1.61 -17.76 16.55
N ALA A 133 2.84 -17.61 16.06
CA ALA A 133 3.99 -17.41 16.95
C ALA A 133 3.88 -16.05 17.70
N ASP A 134 4.10 -16.07 19.03
CA ASP A 134 3.91 -14.90 19.89
C ASP A 134 5.19 -14.06 20.07
N HIS A 135 6.37 -14.68 19.94
CA HIS A 135 7.63 -14.08 20.31
C HIS A 135 8.56 -13.96 19.11
N VAL A 136 8.15 -13.17 18.12
CA VAL A 136 8.91 -12.93 16.90
C VAL A 136 9.46 -11.51 16.90
N SER A 137 10.72 -11.36 16.52
CA SER A 137 11.35 -10.04 16.35
C SER A 137 12.26 -10.02 15.12
N ILE A 138 12.53 -8.82 14.62
CA ILE A 138 13.49 -8.59 13.53
C ILE A 138 14.77 -7.99 14.12
N LEU A 139 15.92 -8.54 13.73
CA LEU A 139 17.22 -7.95 14.05
C LEU A 139 17.41 -6.65 13.28
N GLU A 140 17.49 -5.56 14.01
CA GLU A 140 17.71 -4.23 13.43
C GLU A 140 19.08 -4.15 12.72
N GLY A 141 19.08 -3.65 11.49
CA GLY A 141 20.28 -3.57 10.67
C GLY A 141 20.73 -4.89 10.05
N GLY A 142 20.07 -6.01 10.38
CA GLY A 142 20.30 -7.32 9.79
C GLY A 142 21.76 -7.79 9.87
N VAL A 143 22.20 -8.60 8.89
CA VAL A 143 23.58 -9.09 8.81
C VAL A 143 24.61 -7.96 8.70
N SER A 144 24.27 -6.88 8.04
CA SER A 144 25.14 -5.71 7.91
C SER A 144 25.32 -4.97 9.23
N GLY A 145 24.28 -4.85 10.05
CA GLY A 145 24.35 -4.31 11.41
C GLY A 145 25.26 -5.16 12.30
N TRP A 146 25.13 -6.48 12.22
CA TRP A 146 26.00 -7.43 12.94
C TRP A 146 27.47 -7.25 12.58
N ARG A 147 27.77 -7.16 11.27
CA ARG A 147 29.15 -6.93 10.77
C ARG A 147 29.71 -5.56 11.23
N ARG A 148 28.90 -4.50 11.16
CA ARG A 148 29.32 -3.16 11.63
C ARG A 148 29.66 -3.12 13.11
N ALA A 149 28.98 -3.94 13.91
CA ALA A 149 29.32 -4.10 15.32
C ALA A 149 30.60 -4.93 15.58
N GLY A 150 31.36 -5.27 14.51
CA GLY A 150 32.62 -6.02 14.61
C GLY A 150 32.46 -7.50 14.96
N ARG A 151 31.24 -8.05 14.75
CA ARG A 151 30.95 -9.43 15.12
C ARG A 151 31.19 -10.38 13.96
N ALA A 152 31.73 -11.56 14.27
CA ALA A 152 32.01 -12.59 13.28
C ALA A 152 30.74 -13.27 12.77
N LEU A 153 30.82 -13.76 11.55
CA LEU A 153 29.86 -14.68 10.95
C LEU A 153 30.38 -16.12 11.01
N GLU A 154 29.46 -17.08 10.91
CA GLU A 154 29.73 -18.50 10.78
C GLU A 154 29.39 -18.99 9.37
N GLN A 155 29.89 -20.17 8.99
CA GLN A 155 29.57 -20.85 7.75
C GLN A 155 29.07 -22.28 7.99
N GLU A 156 29.03 -22.73 9.25
CA GLU A 156 28.55 -24.03 9.61
C GLU A 156 27.03 -24.12 9.42
N VAL A 157 26.58 -24.90 8.45
CA VAL A 157 25.15 -25.07 8.18
C VAL A 157 24.49 -25.84 9.32
N ARG A 158 23.44 -25.26 9.87
CA ARG A 158 22.65 -25.83 10.96
C ARG A 158 21.25 -26.20 10.53
N PHE A 159 20.76 -27.30 11.09
CA PHE A 159 19.39 -27.76 10.93
C PHE A 159 18.78 -28.01 12.29
N LEU A 160 17.49 -27.69 12.42
CA LEU A 160 16.71 -28.13 13.56
C LEU A 160 16.01 -29.47 13.20
N PRO A 161 15.80 -30.36 14.18
CA PRO A 161 14.98 -31.55 13.94
C PRO A 161 13.53 -31.13 13.66
N GLU A 162 12.82 -31.88 12.82
CA GLU A 162 11.41 -31.67 12.59
C GLU A 162 10.63 -31.60 13.91
N ALA A 163 9.65 -30.71 13.98
CA ALA A 163 8.83 -30.47 15.12
C ALA A 163 7.32 -30.54 14.79
N VAL A 164 6.49 -30.37 15.79
CA VAL A 164 5.04 -30.19 15.60
C VAL A 164 4.71 -28.74 15.89
N TRP A 165 3.93 -28.11 15.01
CA TRP A 165 3.47 -26.75 15.26
C TRP A 165 2.41 -26.73 16.36
N GLU A 166 2.62 -25.91 17.38
CA GLU A 166 1.76 -25.86 18.58
C GLU A 166 0.97 -24.55 18.73
N ALA A 167 1.31 -23.54 17.91
CA ALA A 167 0.64 -22.24 17.97
C ALA A 167 -0.65 -22.24 17.18
N GLU A 168 -1.62 -21.43 17.60
CA GLU A 168 -2.89 -21.25 16.89
C GLU A 168 -2.76 -20.17 15.83
N ALA A 169 -3.15 -20.48 14.58
CA ALA A 169 -3.07 -19.56 13.47
C ALA A 169 -3.90 -18.28 13.69
N ARG A 170 -3.42 -17.16 13.18
CA ARG A 170 -4.05 -15.83 13.26
C ARG A 170 -4.57 -15.38 11.90
N PRO A 171 -5.75 -15.80 11.45
CA PRO A 171 -6.30 -15.40 10.16
C PRO A 171 -6.59 -13.90 10.08
N ASP A 172 -6.67 -13.20 11.22
CA ASP A 172 -6.78 -11.74 11.32
C ASP A 172 -5.51 -11.00 10.91
N ARG A 173 -4.41 -11.70 10.63
CA ARG A 173 -3.16 -11.15 10.09
C ARG A 173 -3.05 -11.28 8.56
N VAL A 174 -4.00 -11.97 7.95
CA VAL A 174 -3.99 -12.27 6.51
C VAL A 174 -5.19 -11.62 5.84
N ALA A 175 -4.97 -10.93 4.74
CA ALA A 175 -6.03 -10.49 3.85
C ALA A 175 -6.05 -11.37 2.58
N THR A 176 -7.24 -11.63 2.09
CA THR A 176 -7.47 -12.28 0.78
C THR A 176 -8.05 -11.27 -0.20
N ALA A 177 -8.03 -11.57 -1.51
CA ALA A 177 -8.68 -10.72 -2.51
C ALA A 177 -10.16 -10.47 -2.19
N ALA A 178 -10.87 -11.49 -1.71
CA ALA A 178 -12.27 -11.35 -1.28
C ALA A 178 -12.43 -10.41 -0.09
N TYR A 179 -11.51 -10.49 0.88
CA TYR A 179 -11.49 -9.56 2.01
C TYR A 179 -11.23 -8.12 1.56
N VAL A 180 -10.23 -7.90 0.71
CA VAL A 180 -9.91 -6.58 0.14
C VAL A 180 -11.11 -6.03 -0.64
N ALA A 181 -11.77 -6.87 -1.46
CA ALA A 181 -12.95 -6.49 -2.22
C ALA A 181 -14.14 -6.05 -1.34
N LEU A 182 -14.27 -6.66 -0.18
CA LEU A 182 -15.32 -6.30 0.80
C LEU A 182 -14.99 -4.97 1.50
N LYS A 183 -13.70 -4.68 1.72
CA LYS A 183 -13.24 -3.63 2.63
C LYS A 183 -12.86 -2.31 1.97
N PHE A 184 -12.56 -2.27 0.67
CA PHE A 184 -12.13 -1.01 0.06
C PHE A 184 -13.21 0.08 0.17
N GLY A 185 -12.83 1.24 0.76
CA GLY A 185 -13.71 2.38 1.01
C GLY A 185 -14.74 2.16 2.13
N GLU A 186 -14.58 1.13 2.98
CA GLU A 186 -15.34 1.04 4.23
C GLU A 186 -14.75 2.02 5.27
N PRO A 187 -15.60 2.75 6.01
CA PRO A 187 -15.12 3.56 7.13
C PRO A 187 -14.40 2.70 8.18
N GLY A 188 -13.32 3.23 8.75
CA GLY A 188 -12.52 2.50 9.74
C GLY A 188 -11.61 1.44 9.14
N HIS A 189 -11.38 1.48 7.81
CA HIS A 189 -10.49 0.57 7.12
C HIS A 189 -9.66 1.27 6.05
N GLU A 190 -8.35 1.22 6.20
CA GLU A 190 -7.42 1.81 5.24
C GLU A 190 -6.68 0.72 4.46
N ILE A 191 -6.59 0.91 3.15
CA ILE A 191 -5.78 0.05 2.28
C ILE A 191 -4.55 0.82 1.85
N VAL A 192 -3.38 0.22 2.03
CA VAL A 192 -2.09 0.85 1.72
C VAL A 192 -1.37 0.06 0.64
N ASP A 193 -1.00 0.78 -0.42
CA ASP A 193 -0.18 0.28 -1.52
C ASP A 193 1.29 0.57 -1.22
N ALA A 194 2.06 -0.47 -0.89
CA ALA A 194 3.47 -0.35 -0.54
C ALA A 194 4.42 -0.26 -1.75
N ARG A 195 3.91 -0.36 -2.99
CA ARG A 195 4.73 -0.34 -4.22
C ARG A 195 5.29 1.04 -4.56
N GLY A 196 4.86 2.06 -3.85
CA GLY A 196 5.25 3.44 -4.12
C GLY A 196 4.35 4.13 -5.15
N TRP A 197 4.62 5.43 -5.35
CA TRP A 197 3.75 6.34 -6.09
C TRP A 197 3.58 5.96 -7.57
N ASP A 198 4.67 5.66 -8.29
CA ASP A 198 4.63 5.40 -9.73
C ASP A 198 3.79 4.15 -10.06
N ALA A 199 3.94 3.09 -9.27
CA ALA A 199 3.15 1.87 -9.43
C ALA A 199 1.66 2.10 -9.08
N TRP A 200 1.40 2.89 -8.03
CA TRP A 200 0.05 3.25 -7.62
C TRP A 200 -0.67 4.12 -8.68
N GLU A 201 0.02 5.08 -9.28
CA GLU A 201 -0.54 5.85 -10.41
C GLU A 201 -0.85 4.97 -11.63
N GLY A 202 -0.14 3.87 -11.78
CA GLY A 202 -0.22 2.99 -12.95
C GLY A 202 0.83 3.32 -14.01
N ALA A 203 1.90 4.03 -13.64
CA ALA A 203 3.01 4.33 -14.53
C ALA A 203 3.89 3.10 -14.81
N GLU A 204 3.95 2.16 -13.87
CA GLU A 204 4.68 0.91 -14.03
C GLU A 204 3.70 -0.25 -14.34
N PRO A 205 3.78 -0.88 -15.54
CA PRO A 205 3.04 -2.11 -15.79
C PRO A 205 3.56 -3.24 -14.88
N LEU A 206 2.70 -4.15 -14.47
CA LEU A 206 3.08 -5.44 -13.89
C LEU A 206 4.24 -6.00 -14.73
N GLY A 207 5.44 -5.99 -14.19
CA GLY A 207 6.72 -6.36 -14.79
C GLY A 207 6.74 -7.12 -16.14
N SER A 208 7.87 -7.42 -16.70
CA SER A 208 8.00 -8.02 -18.03
C SER A 208 7.21 -9.33 -18.26
N ALA A 209 6.69 -9.96 -17.22
CA ALA A 209 5.83 -11.15 -17.31
C ALA A 209 4.35 -10.82 -17.59
N GLY A 210 3.86 -9.61 -17.28
CA GLY A 210 2.47 -9.22 -17.56
C GLY A 210 2.15 -8.91 -19.02
N ARG A 211 3.16 -8.80 -19.86
CA ARG A 211 2.99 -8.51 -21.29
C ARG A 211 2.66 -9.69 -22.17
N ALA A 212 2.88 -10.91 -21.69
CA ALA A 212 2.73 -12.11 -22.53
C ALA A 212 1.28 -12.47 -22.85
N ASP A 213 0.31 -11.96 -22.06
CA ASP A 213 -1.12 -12.29 -22.20
C ASP A 213 -2.02 -11.10 -22.57
N GLY A 214 -1.43 -9.93 -22.82
CA GLY A 214 -2.18 -8.72 -23.23
C GLY A 214 -2.96 -8.04 -22.10
N THR A 215 -2.64 -8.33 -20.85
CA THR A 215 -3.35 -7.79 -19.66
C THR A 215 -2.48 -6.88 -18.81
N ASP A 216 -1.98 -5.81 -19.40
CA ASP A 216 -1.32 -4.73 -18.64
C ASP A 216 -2.37 -3.90 -17.86
N ARG A 217 -3.01 -4.51 -16.85
CA ARG A 217 -3.78 -3.72 -15.88
C ARG A 217 -2.80 -2.97 -14.99
N THR A 218 -2.87 -1.66 -15.04
CA THR A 218 -2.08 -0.74 -14.20
C THR A 218 -3.00 -0.03 -13.21
N GLY A 219 -2.43 0.59 -12.19
CA GLY A 219 -3.18 1.31 -11.17
C GLY A 219 -3.10 0.65 -9.80
N HIS A 220 -4.16 0.76 -9.02
CA HIS A 220 -4.21 0.33 -7.63
C HIS A 220 -5.58 -0.25 -7.24
N VAL A 221 -5.63 -0.94 -6.12
CA VAL A 221 -6.88 -1.35 -5.47
C VAL A 221 -7.72 -0.11 -5.18
N PRO A 222 -9.03 -0.10 -5.47
CA PRO A 222 -9.86 1.08 -5.19
C PRO A 222 -9.70 1.56 -3.75
N HIS A 223 -9.64 2.87 -3.57
CA HIS A 223 -9.42 3.53 -2.27
C HIS A 223 -8.03 3.35 -1.65
N ALA A 224 -7.12 2.59 -2.23
CA ALA A 224 -5.77 2.46 -1.69
C ALA A 224 -4.99 3.78 -1.69
N LEU A 225 -4.17 3.96 -0.65
CA LEU A 225 -3.23 5.06 -0.50
C LEU A 225 -1.81 4.56 -0.75
N PRO A 226 -0.99 5.27 -1.52
CA PRO A 226 0.40 4.90 -1.74
C PRO A 226 1.26 5.32 -0.55
N PHE A 227 2.06 4.41 0.00
CA PHE A 227 3.06 4.74 1.01
C PHE A 227 4.32 3.89 0.82
N ASP A 228 5.46 4.56 0.68
CA ASP A 228 6.77 3.89 0.61
C ASP A 228 7.30 3.67 2.04
N PHE A 229 7.09 2.49 2.58
CA PHE A 229 7.53 2.14 3.94
C PHE A 229 9.05 2.17 4.13
N ARG A 230 9.84 2.21 3.04
CA ARG A 230 11.30 2.38 3.10
C ARG A 230 11.69 3.72 3.70
N GLU A 231 10.81 4.72 3.64
CA GLU A 231 11.00 6.03 4.29
C GLU A 231 11.10 5.93 5.83
N LEU A 232 10.60 4.84 6.43
CA LEU A 232 10.68 4.57 7.87
C LEU A 232 11.90 3.73 8.26
N VAL A 233 12.79 3.44 7.30
CA VAL A 233 14.06 2.73 7.52
C VAL A 233 15.22 3.70 7.32
N LEU A 234 16.08 3.81 8.31
CA LEU A 234 17.24 4.70 8.28
C LEU A 234 18.31 4.17 7.32
N PRO A 235 19.20 5.03 6.80
CA PRO A 235 20.25 4.63 5.84
C PRO A 235 21.22 3.55 6.36
N ASP A 236 21.33 3.38 7.68
CA ASP A 236 22.12 2.33 8.30
C ASP A 236 21.36 1.03 8.55
N GLY A 237 20.12 0.93 8.04
CA GLY A 237 19.24 -0.23 8.17
C GLY A 237 18.55 -0.35 9.52
N ARG A 238 18.69 0.64 10.41
CA ARG A 238 17.87 0.72 11.61
C ARG A 238 16.49 1.24 11.28
N PHE A 239 15.55 0.89 12.11
CA PHE A 239 14.18 1.41 11.98
C PHE A 239 14.07 2.78 12.67
N MET A 240 13.32 3.68 12.05
CA MET A 240 12.96 4.94 12.70
C MET A 240 12.33 4.67 14.09
N PRO A 241 12.57 5.48 15.12
CA PRO A 241 11.89 5.34 16.41
C PRO A 241 10.38 5.16 16.25
N ALA A 242 9.77 4.29 17.05
CA ALA A 242 8.36 3.92 16.84
C ALA A 242 7.40 5.13 16.93
N GLU A 243 7.69 6.06 17.83
CA GLU A 243 6.90 7.27 18.00
C GLU A 243 7.00 8.20 16.77
N ASP A 244 8.21 8.39 16.22
CA ASP A 244 8.44 9.20 15.02
C ASP A 244 7.76 8.56 13.80
N ALA A 245 7.92 7.22 13.63
CA ALA A 245 7.24 6.48 12.58
C ALA A 245 5.71 6.59 12.68
N ARG A 246 5.17 6.50 13.91
CA ARG A 246 3.73 6.68 14.16
C ARG A 246 3.27 8.10 13.79
N ALA A 247 4.05 9.13 14.09
CA ALA A 247 3.71 10.51 13.72
C ALA A 247 3.66 10.70 12.19
N ILE A 248 4.61 10.12 11.45
CA ILE A 248 4.61 10.14 9.98
C ILE A 248 3.40 9.38 9.43
N LEU A 249 3.14 8.17 9.95
CA LEU A 249 1.99 7.36 9.55
C LEU A 249 0.66 8.05 9.84
N ALA A 250 0.53 8.74 10.98
CA ALA A 250 -0.67 9.50 11.30
C ALA A 250 -0.86 10.70 10.37
N ALA A 251 0.23 11.34 9.92
CA ALA A 251 0.18 12.44 8.96
C ALA A 251 -0.07 11.94 7.52
N PHE A 252 0.15 10.65 7.26
CA PHE A 252 -0.17 10.02 6.01
C PHE A 252 -1.69 9.93 5.84
N GLY A 253 -2.19 10.43 4.73
CA GLY A 253 -3.63 10.43 4.47
C GLY A 253 -3.93 10.96 3.08
N PRO A 254 -5.18 10.89 2.65
CA PRO A 254 -5.58 11.39 1.34
C PRO A 254 -5.40 12.91 1.19
N ARG A 255 -5.19 13.61 2.30
CA ARG A 255 -4.82 15.04 2.40
C ARG A 255 -4.07 15.30 3.71
N PRO A 256 -3.25 16.37 3.75
CA PRO A 256 -2.67 16.83 5.02
C PRO A 256 -3.71 17.19 6.08
N SER A 257 -4.93 17.54 5.67
CA SER A 257 -6.04 17.90 6.56
C SER A 257 -6.95 16.72 6.95
N THR A 258 -6.71 15.53 6.44
CA THR A 258 -7.44 14.30 6.76
C THR A 258 -6.44 13.18 6.99
N PRO A 259 -5.76 13.19 8.16
CA PRO A 259 -4.84 12.12 8.53
C PRO A 259 -5.59 10.79 8.65
N VAL A 260 -4.89 9.68 8.47
CA VAL A 260 -5.45 8.36 8.79
C VAL A 260 -5.56 8.19 10.30
N ASP A 261 -6.60 7.53 10.74
CA ASP A 261 -6.72 7.12 12.13
C ASP A 261 -5.95 5.81 12.33
N LEU A 262 -4.87 5.84 13.10
CA LEU A 262 -4.05 4.66 13.37
C LEU A 262 -4.71 3.65 14.33
N TRP A 263 -5.94 3.89 14.74
CA TRP A 263 -6.80 2.94 15.41
C TRP A 263 -7.73 2.17 14.45
N ASP A 264 -7.78 2.59 13.19
CA ASP A 264 -8.48 1.88 12.13
C ASP A 264 -7.77 0.56 11.78
N GLU A 265 -8.48 -0.29 11.08
CA GLU A 265 -7.91 -1.51 10.51
C GLU A 265 -7.14 -1.18 9.22
N PHE A 266 -5.95 -1.75 9.07
CA PHE A 266 -5.11 -1.58 7.89
C PHE A 266 -4.98 -2.87 7.10
N THR A 267 -5.08 -2.77 5.79
CA THR A 267 -4.61 -3.81 4.87
C THR A 267 -3.49 -3.27 4.02
N VAL A 268 -2.32 -3.89 4.09
CA VAL A 268 -1.16 -3.53 3.27
C VAL A 268 -0.98 -4.55 2.17
N TYR A 269 -0.61 -4.10 0.98
CA TYR A 269 -0.22 -4.96 -0.13
C TYR A 269 0.98 -4.38 -0.90
N ASP A 270 1.67 -5.25 -1.62
CA ASP A 270 2.72 -4.89 -2.56
C ASP A 270 2.44 -5.45 -3.97
N ASP A 271 3.47 -5.79 -4.73
CA ASP A 271 3.33 -6.43 -6.04
C ASP A 271 3.02 -7.95 -5.95
N GLY A 272 3.07 -8.53 -4.76
CA GLY A 272 2.93 -9.97 -4.49
C GLY A 272 4.26 -10.74 -4.54
N ARG A 273 5.41 -10.06 -4.59
CA ARG A 273 6.76 -10.67 -4.67
C ARG A 273 7.87 -9.94 -3.95
N SER A 274 7.76 -8.64 -3.76
CA SER A 274 8.84 -7.79 -3.25
C SER A 274 9.05 -7.90 -1.73
N GLY A 275 7.98 -8.25 -0.99
CA GLY A 275 7.98 -8.21 0.47
C GLY A 275 7.87 -6.81 1.07
N GLU A 276 7.72 -5.77 0.24
CA GLU A 276 7.52 -4.38 0.71
C GLU A 276 6.22 -4.22 1.50
N GLY A 277 5.17 -4.96 1.14
CA GLY A 277 3.92 -5.00 1.91
C GLY A 277 4.08 -5.67 3.27
N ALA A 278 4.92 -6.70 3.34
CA ALA A 278 5.27 -7.32 4.62
C ALA A 278 6.12 -6.39 5.50
N LEU A 279 7.01 -5.60 4.90
CA LEU A 279 7.72 -4.52 5.60
C LEU A 279 6.73 -3.49 6.15
N GLY A 280 5.76 -3.09 5.35
CA GLY A 280 4.68 -2.20 5.76
C GLY A 280 3.86 -2.76 6.93
N TYR A 281 3.48 -4.05 6.85
CA TYR A 281 2.83 -4.76 7.94
C TYR A 281 3.65 -4.66 9.24
N PHE A 282 4.93 -5.02 9.19
CA PHE A 282 5.82 -4.98 10.33
C PHE A 282 5.96 -3.57 10.93
N LEU A 283 6.15 -2.55 10.09
CA LEU A 283 6.36 -1.17 10.55
C LEU A 283 5.09 -0.56 11.15
N LEU A 284 3.90 -0.87 10.62
CA LEU A 284 2.63 -0.51 11.24
C LEU A 284 2.47 -1.19 12.60
N ARG A 285 2.70 -2.50 12.69
CA ARG A 285 2.67 -3.25 13.96
C ARG A 285 3.61 -2.64 14.98
N ARG A 286 4.87 -2.40 14.59
CA ARG A 286 5.89 -1.78 15.43
C ARG A 286 5.49 -0.38 15.92
N SER A 287 4.75 0.37 15.10
CA SER A 287 4.24 1.71 15.45
C SER A 287 2.95 1.69 16.28
N GLY A 288 2.58 0.53 16.83
CA GLY A 288 1.44 0.36 17.72
C GLY A 288 0.08 0.32 17.00
N VAL A 289 0.06 0.01 15.71
CA VAL A 289 -1.19 -0.31 15.00
C VAL A 289 -1.52 -1.77 15.25
N GLU A 290 -2.66 -2.04 15.89
CA GLU A 290 -3.03 -3.39 16.32
C GLU A 290 -3.66 -4.21 15.18
N ALA A 291 -4.59 -3.59 14.46
CA ALA A 291 -5.37 -4.24 13.42
C ALA A 291 -4.71 -4.08 12.04
N VAL A 292 -3.72 -4.92 11.75
CA VAL A 292 -3.02 -4.91 10.47
C VAL A 292 -3.12 -6.28 9.82
N ARG A 293 -3.45 -6.29 8.52
CA ARG A 293 -3.42 -7.46 7.64
C ARG A 293 -2.44 -7.23 6.50
N TYR A 294 -1.80 -8.27 6.04
CA TYR A 294 -1.06 -8.25 4.79
C TYR A 294 -1.78 -9.10 3.75
N TYR A 295 -1.90 -8.57 2.53
CA TYR A 295 -2.43 -9.25 1.36
C TYR A 295 -1.28 -9.76 0.49
N PRO A 296 -0.85 -11.02 0.66
CA PRO A 296 0.40 -11.53 0.08
C PRO A 296 0.38 -11.72 -1.43
N GLN A 297 -0.80 -11.97 -2.05
CA GLN A 297 -0.92 -12.03 -3.50
C GLN A 297 -0.77 -10.66 -4.15
N GLY A 298 -0.94 -9.59 -3.38
CA GLY A 298 -0.69 -8.22 -3.74
C GLY A 298 -1.40 -7.75 -5.00
N TRP A 299 -0.83 -6.73 -5.64
CA TRP A 299 -1.35 -6.20 -6.88
C TRP A 299 -1.47 -7.24 -7.97
N ARG A 300 -0.51 -8.15 -8.08
CA ARG A 300 -0.53 -9.20 -9.09
C ARG A 300 -1.77 -10.06 -8.96
N GLY A 301 -2.03 -10.62 -7.78
CA GLY A 301 -3.21 -11.44 -7.54
C GLY A 301 -4.51 -10.67 -7.75
N TRP A 302 -4.54 -9.38 -7.40
CA TRP A 302 -5.68 -8.50 -7.66
C TRP A 302 -5.90 -8.26 -9.15
N ALA A 303 -4.85 -7.90 -9.88
CA ALA A 303 -4.94 -7.50 -11.28
C ALA A 303 -5.17 -8.67 -12.25
N GLU A 304 -4.78 -9.89 -11.88
CA GLU A 304 -5.05 -11.11 -12.64
C GLU A 304 -6.55 -11.45 -12.68
N ASP A 305 -7.30 -11.13 -11.63
CA ASP A 305 -8.77 -11.26 -11.63
C ASP A 305 -9.42 -10.10 -12.39
N ARG A 306 -9.95 -10.38 -13.56
CA ARG A 306 -10.62 -9.37 -14.42
C ARG A 306 -11.99 -8.94 -13.91
N GLY A 307 -12.56 -9.65 -12.96
CA GLY A 307 -13.84 -9.32 -12.32
C GLY A 307 -13.73 -8.27 -11.21
N VAL A 308 -12.52 -8.00 -10.72
CA VAL A 308 -12.32 -7.00 -9.67
C VAL A 308 -12.01 -5.61 -10.24
N PRO A 309 -12.47 -4.53 -9.57
CA PRO A 309 -12.22 -3.17 -10.01
C PRO A 309 -10.76 -2.73 -9.79
N VAL A 310 -10.25 -1.91 -10.71
CA VAL A 310 -8.99 -1.18 -10.55
C VAL A 310 -9.22 0.30 -10.73
N VAL A 311 -8.47 1.12 -10.01
CA VAL A 311 -8.42 2.56 -10.21
C VAL A 311 -7.08 2.93 -10.83
N ARG A 312 -7.12 3.62 -11.97
CA ARG A 312 -5.94 4.23 -12.61
C ARG A 312 -5.96 5.73 -12.41
N ILE A 313 -4.79 6.29 -12.28
CA ILE A 313 -4.61 7.73 -12.37
C ILE A 313 -4.36 8.08 -13.85
N ILE A 314 -5.13 9.00 -14.37
CA ILE A 314 -4.91 9.56 -15.71
C ILE A 314 -4.64 11.06 -15.63
N HIS A 315 -3.91 11.57 -16.59
CA HIS A 315 -3.55 12.97 -16.74
C HIS A 315 -4.20 13.60 -17.96
N ALA A 316 -4.10 14.93 -18.11
CA ALA A 316 -4.78 15.69 -19.15
C ALA A 316 -4.53 15.16 -20.56
N GLU A 317 -3.29 14.80 -20.88
CA GLU A 317 -2.92 14.26 -22.20
C GLU A 317 -3.62 12.94 -22.52
N GLU A 318 -3.78 12.05 -21.52
CA GLU A 318 -4.48 10.79 -21.71
C GLU A 318 -5.99 11.01 -21.87
N LEU A 319 -6.56 11.86 -21.00
CA LEU A 319 -7.99 12.22 -21.14
C LEU A 319 -8.27 12.88 -22.49
N GLU A 320 -7.39 13.75 -22.99
CA GLU A 320 -7.51 14.36 -24.32
C GLU A 320 -7.51 13.30 -25.43
N ARG A 321 -6.60 12.32 -25.36
CA ARG A 321 -6.57 11.18 -26.30
C ARG A 321 -7.85 10.35 -26.24
N MET A 322 -8.38 10.07 -25.06
CA MET A 322 -9.64 9.35 -24.87
C MET A 322 -10.81 10.13 -25.49
N LEU A 323 -10.89 11.43 -25.23
CA LEU A 323 -11.92 12.31 -25.80
C LEU A 323 -11.80 12.43 -27.33
N ALA A 324 -10.60 12.56 -27.87
CA ALA A 324 -10.40 12.62 -29.32
C ALA A 324 -10.84 11.33 -30.01
N LYS A 325 -10.52 10.17 -29.43
CA LYS A 325 -10.96 8.86 -29.94
C LYS A 325 -12.48 8.71 -29.90
N ALA A 326 -13.11 9.11 -28.80
CA ALA A 326 -14.55 9.01 -28.61
C ALA A 326 -15.33 9.97 -29.53
N ARG A 327 -14.77 11.16 -29.82
CA ARG A 327 -15.43 12.22 -30.62
C ARG A 327 -15.32 12.04 -32.10
N ARG A 328 -14.63 11.08 -32.63
CA ARG A 328 -14.44 10.87 -34.07
C ARG A 328 -15.76 10.86 -34.84
N TRP A 329 -16.88 10.59 -34.14
CA TRP A 329 -18.21 10.46 -34.70
C TRP A 329 -19.31 11.25 -33.96
N LEU A 330 -18.96 12.11 -32.99
CA LEU A 330 -19.91 12.79 -32.13
C LEU A 330 -19.90 14.32 -32.31
N LYS A 331 -21.01 14.98 -31.91
CA LYS A 331 -21.08 16.45 -31.83
C LYS A 331 -20.07 16.98 -30.78
N PRO A 332 -19.54 18.22 -30.93
CA PRO A 332 -18.44 18.74 -30.12
C PRO A 332 -18.57 18.69 -28.58
N ASN A 333 -19.79 18.73 -28.07
CA ASN A 333 -20.08 18.71 -26.64
C ASN A 333 -20.90 17.50 -26.19
N ALA A 334 -21.13 16.51 -27.07
CA ALA A 334 -21.82 15.29 -26.68
C ALA A 334 -20.97 14.47 -25.74
N PRO A 335 -21.56 13.78 -24.75
CA PRO A 335 -20.83 12.83 -23.91
C PRO A 335 -20.19 11.74 -24.77
N PRO A 336 -19.01 11.24 -24.37
CA PRO A 336 -18.39 10.12 -25.06
C PRO A 336 -19.29 8.87 -24.99
N SER A 337 -19.34 8.10 -26.08
CA SER A 337 -20.14 6.87 -26.15
C SER A 337 -19.36 5.63 -25.67
N THR A 338 -18.05 5.74 -25.53
CA THR A 338 -17.16 4.61 -25.19
C THR A 338 -16.72 4.61 -23.74
N PHE A 339 -16.98 5.66 -22.99
CA PHE A 339 -16.71 5.79 -21.56
C PHE A 339 -17.61 6.87 -20.93
N ALA A 340 -17.80 6.79 -19.63
CA ALA A 340 -18.54 7.81 -18.88
C ALA A 340 -17.56 8.80 -18.23
N LEU A 341 -17.76 10.12 -18.43
CA LEU A 341 -16.91 11.18 -17.88
C LEU A 341 -17.73 12.05 -16.90
N PHE A 342 -17.38 12.03 -15.63
CA PHE A 342 -18.08 12.77 -14.58
C PHE A 342 -17.25 13.88 -13.97
N ASP A 343 -17.80 15.09 -13.99
CA ASP A 343 -17.37 16.20 -13.14
C ASP A 343 -18.13 16.11 -11.81
N VAL A 344 -17.40 15.78 -10.74
CA VAL A 344 -18.01 15.59 -9.42
C VAL A 344 -18.00 16.85 -8.55
N ARG A 345 -17.67 18.02 -9.13
CA ARG A 345 -17.75 19.32 -8.47
C ARG A 345 -19.21 19.75 -8.30
N HIS A 346 -19.39 20.87 -7.58
CA HIS A 346 -20.69 21.50 -7.45
C HIS A 346 -21.19 21.99 -8.82
N ARG A 347 -22.51 21.98 -9.04
CA ARG A 347 -23.15 22.39 -10.29
C ARG A 347 -22.75 23.78 -10.76
N THR A 348 -22.65 24.73 -9.84
CA THR A 348 -22.23 26.10 -10.17
C THR A 348 -20.83 26.18 -10.75
N ASP A 349 -19.88 25.34 -10.27
CA ASP A 349 -18.52 25.33 -10.77
C ASP A 349 -18.42 24.59 -12.11
N PHE A 350 -19.23 23.58 -12.29
CA PHE A 350 -19.41 22.91 -13.58
C PHE A 350 -19.90 23.91 -14.65
N ASN A 351 -20.97 24.67 -14.35
CA ASN A 351 -21.53 25.66 -15.29
C ASN A 351 -20.52 26.75 -15.67
N ARG A 352 -19.66 27.17 -14.73
CA ARG A 352 -18.58 28.15 -14.98
C ARG A 352 -17.47 27.63 -15.90
N GLY A 353 -17.35 26.31 -16.00
CA GLY A 353 -16.38 25.70 -16.90
C GLY A 353 -15.99 24.28 -16.52
N HIS A 354 -16.11 23.38 -17.50
CA HIS A 354 -15.85 21.95 -17.34
C HIS A 354 -15.12 21.36 -18.56
N VAL A 355 -14.61 20.14 -18.43
CA VAL A 355 -14.04 19.37 -19.54
C VAL A 355 -15.16 19.07 -20.56
N PRO A 356 -15.00 19.43 -21.85
CA PRO A 356 -16.05 19.20 -22.84
C PRO A 356 -16.45 17.74 -22.95
N GLY A 357 -17.73 17.47 -22.83
CA GLY A 357 -18.31 16.11 -22.84
C GLY A 357 -18.45 15.48 -21.45
N ALA A 358 -17.98 16.15 -20.40
CA ALA A 358 -18.27 15.73 -19.05
C ALA A 358 -19.74 15.95 -18.68
N VAL A 359 -20.23 15.08 -17.81
CA VAL A 359 -21.56 15.20 -17.20
C VAL A 359 -21.37 15.58 -15.74
N ASN A 360 -22.14 16.53 -15.24
CA ASN A 360 -22.09 16.88 -13.82
C ASN A 360 -22.94 15.93 -12.99
N LEU A 361 -22.25 15.23 -12.07
CA LEU A 361 -22.90 14.48 -11.01
C LEU A 361 -22.11 14.78 -9.72
N SER A 362 -22.62 15.73 -8.94
CA SER A 362 -21.92 16.18 -7.72
C SER A 362 -21.63 15.03 -6.76
N SER A 363 -20.46 15.04 -6.15
CA SER A 363 -20.04 14.03 -5.17
C SER A 363 -21.04 13.79 -4.03
N ARG A 364 -21.89 14.77 -3.72
CA ARG A 364 -22.91 14.66 -2.67
C ARG A 364 -24.04 13.69 -3.01
N VAL A 365 -24.34 13.52 -4.29
CA VAL A 365 -25.44 12.66 -4.77
C VAL A 365 -24.93 11.53 -5.66
N PHE A 366 -23.61 11.43 -5.84
CA PHE A 366 -23.01 10.48 -6.78
C PHE A 366 -23.38 9.04 -6.44
N ALA A 367 -23.28 8.67 -5.17
CA ALA A 367 -23.58 7.30 -4.71
C ALA A 367 -25.04 6.92 -4.94
N ASP A 368 -25.98 7.86 -4.74
CA ASP A 368 -27.42 7.60 -4.84
C ASP A 368 -27.92 7.63 -6.28
N SER A 369 -27.24 8.39 -7.16
CA SER A 369 -27.77 8.69 -8.51
C SER A 369 -26.95 8.09 -9.64
N LEU A 370 -25.81 7.44 -9.39
CA LEU A 370 -24.92 6.96 -10.43
C LEU A 370 -25.61 5.97 -11.37
N ASP A 371 -26.31 4.98 -10.82
CA ASP A 371 -26.96 3.92 -11.61
C ASP A 371 -28.03 4.49 -12.54
N GLU A 372 -28.94 5.33 -12.01
CA GLU A 372 -29.97 6.01 -12.82
C GLU A 372 -29.36 6.87 -13.93
N TYR A 373 -28.25 7.58 -13.61
CA TYR A 373 -27.55 8.39 -14.61
C TYR A 373 -26.93 7.55 -15.72
N ILE A 374 -26.29 6.42 -15.39
CA ILE A 374 -25.71 5.50 -16.36
C ILE A 374 -26.80 4.91 -17.25
N GLU A 375 -27.88 4.37 -16.69
CA GLU A 375 -28.99 3.78 -17.43
C GLU A 375 -29.64 4.76 -18.40
N ARG A 376 -29.83 6.01 -17.98
CA ARG A 376 -30.43 7.03 -18.80
C ARG A 376 -29.52 7.57 -19.91
N ARG A 377 -28.22 7.72 -19.64
CA ARG A 377 -27.26 8.42 -20.50
C ARG A 377 -26.42 7.50 -21.37
N TRP A 378 -26.10 6.33 -20.84
CA TRP A 378 -25.29 5.30 -21.47
C TRP A 378 -25.94 3.91 -21.28
N PRO A 379 -27.13 3.65 -21.80
CA PRO A 379 -27.86 2.40 -21.52
C PRO A 379 -27.11 1.14 -21.96
N ASP A 380 -26.24 1.26 -22.95
CA ASP A 380 -25.44 0.15 -23.50
C ASP A 380 -24.01 0.10 -22.93
N LEU A 381 -23.71 0.88 -21.86
CA LEU A 381 -22.38 0.90 -21.27
C LEU A 381 -22.08 -0.38 -20.48
N ASP A 382 -21.15 -1.17 -20.97
CA ASP A 382 -20.72 -2.38 -20.26
C ASP A 382 -19.76 -2.01 -19.12
N ARG A 383 -20.19 -2.21 -17.88
CA ARG A 383 -19.40 -1.90 -16.67
C ARG A 383 -18.15 -2.74 -16.53
N LEU A 384 -18.09 -3.90 -17.17
CA LEU A 384 -16.92 -4.77 -17.14
C LEU A 384 -15.83 -4.35 -18.14
N VAL A 385 -16.18 -3.53 -19.13
CA VAL A 385 -15.27 -3.16 -20.22
C VAL A 385 -15.06 -1.65 -20.30
N ALA A 386 -16.16 -0.88 -20.25
CA ALA A 386 -16.10 0.56 -20.50
C ALA A 386 -15.53 1.31 -19.29
N PRO A 387 -14.55 2.21 -19.48
CA PRO A 387 -14.05 3.04 -18.39
C PRO A 387 -15.11 4.01 -17.87
N ILE A 388 -15.06 4.27 -16.57
CA ILE A 388 -15.70 5.41 -15.94
C ILE A 388 -14.62 6.38 -15.45
N VAL A 389 -14.70 7.63 -15.82
CA VAL A 389 -13.73 8.66 -15.45
C VAL A 389 -14.37 9.65 -14.48
N THR A 390 -13.72 9.88 -13.36
CA THR A 390 -14.13 10.89 -12.37
C THR A 390 -13.07 11.97 -12.21
N TYR A 391 -13.48 13.24 -12.11
CA TYR A 391 -12.56 14.33 -11.79
C TYR A 391 -13.22 15.41 -10.92
N CYS A 392 -12.38 16.20 -10.23
CA CYS A 392 -12.84 17.34 -9.47
C CYS A 392 -11.95 18.58 -9.71
N TYR A 393 -11.56 19.33 -8.68
CA TYR A 393 -10.80 20.58 -8.85
C TYR A 393 -9.35 20.31 -9.27
N GLY A 394 -8.62 19.49 -8.51
CA GLY A 394 -7.19 19.20 -8.71
C GLY A 394 -6.74 18.05 -7.81
N SER A 395 -5.44 17.82 -7.76
CA SER A 395 -4.78 16.71 -7.05
C SER A 395 -5.15 16.64 -5.56
N ASN A 396 -5.32 17.77 -4.92
CA ASN A 396 -5.67 17.86 -3.49
C ASN A 396 -7.16 17.59 -3.18
N CYS A 397 -7.98 17.28 -4.19
CA CYS A 397 -9.41 17.04 -4.00
C CYS A 397 -9.74 15.55 -3.90
N ILE A 398 -10.21 15.09 -2.74
CA ILE A 398 -10.57 13.66 -2.54
C ILE A 398 -11.89 13.26 -3.20
N ARG A 399 -12.76 14.20 -3.57
CA ARG A 399 -14.11 13.89 -4.08
C ARG A 399 -14.09 12.96 -5.29
N SER A 400 -13.11 13.11 -6.21
CA SER A 400 -12.98 12.20 -7.35
C SER A 400 -12.50 10.81 -6.93
N ARG A 401 -11.68 10.68 -5.86
CA ARG A 401 -11.29 9.40 -5.26
C ARG A 401 -12.51 8.68 -4.69
N ASP A 402 -13.30 9.39 -3.88
CA ASP A 402 -14.49 8.82 -3.25
C ASP A 402 -15.51 8.38 -4.30
N CYS A 403 -15.74 9.19 -5.34
CA CYS A 403 -16.61 8.83 -6.45
C CYS A 403 -16.07 7.68 -7.29
N ALA A 404 -14.76 7.59 -7.50
CA ALA A 404 -14.12 6.43 -8.14
C ALA A 404 -14.35 5.15 -7.32
N THR A 405 -14.23 5.24 -6.00
CA THR A 405 -14.53 4.12 -5.09
C THR A 405 -15.99 3.69 -5.17
N VAL A 406 -16.93 4.65 -5.22
CA VAL A 406 -18.34 4.35 -5.42
C VAL A 406 -18.58 3.66 -6.76
N ALA A 407 -17.97 4.14 -7.84
CA ALA A 407 -18.08 3.51 -9.15
C ALA A 407 -17.58 2.05 -9.13
N ALA A 408 -16.44 1.81 -8.51
CA ALA A 408 -15.90 0.47 -8.32
C ALA A 408 -16.88 -0.45 -7.55
N ARG A 409 -17.48 0.05 -6.46
CA ARG A 409 -18.51 -0.68 -5.69
C ARG A 409 -19.79 -0.94 -6.47
N ARG A 410 -20.09 -0.14 -7.49
CA ARG A 410 -21.23 -0.32 -8.41
C ARG A 410 -20.90 -1.22 -9.61
N GLY A 411 -19.77 -1.94 -9.56
CA GLY A 411 -19.38 -2.96 -10.54
C GLY A 411 -18.65 -2.44 -11.76
N PHE A 412 -18.18 -1.19 -11.76
CA PHE A 412 -17.25 -0.73 -12.79
C PHE A 412 -15.87 -1.29 -12.53
N VAL A 413 -15.38 -2.10 -13.46
CA VAL A 413 -14.07 -2.79 -13.34
C VAL A 413 -12.91 -1.88 -13.76
N ASN A 414 -13.15 -0.96 -14.70
CA ASN A 414 -12.17 0.00 -15.19
C ASN A 414 -12.55 1.40 -14.73
N VAL A 415 -11.91 1.88 -13.68
CA VAL A 415 -12.17 3.21 -13.12
C VAL A 415 -10.95 4.08 -13.32
N ASP A 416 -11.12 5.21 -14.00
CA ASP A 416 -10.07 6.20 -14.19
C ASP A 416 -10.37 7.43 -13.32
N ARG A 417 -9.36 7.86 -12.57
CA ARG A 417 -9.40 9.12 -11.84
C ARG A 417 -8.53 10.13 -12.58
N PHE A 418 -9.13 11.17 -13.12
CA PHE A 418 -8.37 12.30 -13.65
C PHE A 418 -7.87 13.15 -12.47
N TYR A 419 -6.62 12.86 -12.03
CA TYR A 419 -6.06 13.29 -10.76
C TYR A 419 -5.89 14.79 -10.65
N GLY A 420 -5.30 15.44 -11.65
CA GLY A 420 -5.09 16.88 -11.68
C GLY A 420 -6.36 17.69 -11.96
N GLY A 421 -7.45 17.03 -12.33
CA GLY A 421 -8.79 17.63 -12.47
C GLY A 421 -8.84 18.82 -13.42
N ILE A 422 -9.80 19.72 -13.15
CA ILE A 422 -10.02 20.89 -14.03
C ILE A 422 -8.82 21.87 -14.00
N GLU A 423 -8.04 21.90 -12.94
CA GLU A 423 -6.86 22.75 -12.84
C GLU A 423 -5.78 22.31 -13.80
N GLU A 424 -5.45 21.01 -13.83
CA GLU A 424 -4.49 20.44 -14.77
C GLU A 424 -4.98 20.59 -16.22
N TRP A 425 -6.28 20.33 -16.44
CA TRP A 425 -6.90 20.49 -17.78
C TRP A 425 -6.71 21.90 -18.33
N ARG A 426 -6.98 22.92 -17.51
CA ARG A 426 -6.76 24.33 -17.87
C ARG A 426 -5.29 24.67 -18.06
N GLY A 427 -4.42 24.18 -17.17
CA GLY A 427 -2.99 24.41 -17.21
C GLY A 427 -2.33 23.88 -18.48
N ASN A 428 -2.85 22.80 -19.04
CA ASN A 428 -2.42 22.22 -20.33
C ASN A 428 -3.11 22.83 -21.55
N GLY A 429 -3.87 23.92 -21.39
CA GLY A 429 -4.55 24.57 -22.49
C GLY A 429 -5.82 23.85 -23.00
N GLY A 430 -6.34 22.92 -22.22
CA GLY A 430 -7.54 22.17 -22.53
C GLY A 430 -8.76 23.09 -22.74
N ARG A 431 -9.55 22.85 -23.80
CA ARG A 431 -10.75 23.61 -24.09
C ARG A 431 -11.76 23.48 -22.95
N ILE A 432 -12.38 24.58 -22.56
CA ILE A 432 -13.43 24.63 -21.54
C ILE A 432 -14.81 24.75 -22.21
N ALA A 433 -15.75 23.92 -21.77
CA ALA A 433 -17.16 24.08 -22.05
C ALA A 433 -17.85 24.80 -20.88
N THR A 434 -18.92 25.54 -21.16
CA THR A 434 -19.75 26.23 -20.16
C THR A 434 -21.21 25.90 -20.42
N GLU A 435 -22.00 25.86 -19.36
CA GLU A 435 -23.45 25.77 -19.42
C GLU A 435 -24.07 27.05 -18.83
N PRO A 436 -25.23 27.51 -19.37
CA PRO A 436 -25.91 28.68 -18.84
C PRO A 436 -26.45 28.50 -17.42
#